data_a6bd9b5a70b27ae6232b1e8f97f5b199
#
_entry.id   a6bd9b5a70b27ae6232b1e8f97f5b199
#
_cell.length_a   1.000
_cell.length_b   1.000
_cell.length_c   1.000
_cell.angle_alpha   90.00
_cell.angle_beta   90.00
_cell.angle_gamma   90.00
#
_symmetry.space_group_name_H-M   'P 1'
#
loop_
_entity.id
_entity.type
_entity.pdbx_description
1 polymer ?
#
loop_
_entity_poly.entity_id
_entity_poly.type
_entity_poly.pdbx_seq_one_letter_code
_entity_poly.pdbx_strand_id
1 'polypeptide(L)'
;MILSQLSTGMAGTISIFVLTLVFSLPLGLLIAFGRMSKNRIVSGIFRLYISLMRGTPLMLQLMVVYFGPFYLFGMNIGKWRFPAIITGFALNYGAYFAEIYRSGIVSMDRGQYEAAKLLGYSKGQTFVRIILPQVVKRILPAITNEVITLVKDTSLAFSISYVEMFTIAKQIAAAKTTMVPFVAAGIFYYIFNFVVAWVMELLE
;
A
#
# COMPACT_ATOMS: atom_id res chain seq x y z
N MET A 1 22.62 -20.26 11.28
CA MET A 1 21.41 -20.49 12.08
C MET A 1 20.49 -19.24 12.16
N ILE A 2 20.93 -18.06 12.66
CA ILE A 2 20.10 -16.84 12.69
C ILE A 2 19.66 -16.42 11.28
N LEU A 3 20.62 -16.31 10.33
CA LEU A 3 20.32 -15.92 8.95
C LEU A 3 19.33 -16.87 8.25
N SER A 4 19.46 -18.18 8.46
CA SER A 4 18.53 -19.16 7.91
C SER A 4 17.11 -19.01 8.46
N GLN A 5 16.95 -18.68 9.75
CA GLN A 5 15.62 -18.40 10.33
C GLN A 5 15.02 -17.10 9.83
N LEU A 6 15.84 -16.05 9.67
CA LEU A 6 15.37 -14.77 9.11
C LEU A 6 14.96 -14.90 7.64
N SER A 7 15.66 -15.71 6.84
CA SER A 7 15.29 -15.93 5.44
C SER A 7 13.93 -16.63 5.28
N THR A 8 13.52 -17.49 6.22
CA THR A 8 12.14 -18.05 6.20
C THR A 8 11.09 -16.98 6.45
N GLY A 9 11.35 -16.02 7.35
CA GLY A 9 10.46 -14.88 7.57
C GLY A 9 10.38 -13.93 6.39
N MET A 10 11.45 -13.85 5.59
CA MET A 10 11.49 -13.00 4.39
C MET A 10 10.42 -13.37 3.37
N ALA A 11 10.09 -14.65 3.22
CA ALA A 11 9.00 -15.10 2.35
C ALA A 11 7.65 -14.51 2.78
N GLY A 12 7.38 -14.45 4.10
CA GLY A 12 6.19 -13.79 4.64
C GLY A 12 6.18 -12.29 4.34
N THR A 13 7.30 -11.62 4.57
CA THR A 13 7.49 -10.18 4.27
C THR A 13 7.24 -9.89 2.78
N ILE A 14 7.85 -10.66 1.87
CA ILE A 14 7.66 -10.51 0.42
C ILE A 14 6.21 -10.79 0.02
N SER A 15 5.57 -11.80 0.60
CA SER A 15 4.17 -12.12 0.31
C SER A 15 3.24 -10.99 0.70
N ILE A 16 3.43 -10.38 1.87
CA ILE A 16 2.66 -9.20 2.30
C ILE A 16 2.87 -8.06 1.31
N PHE A 17 4.13 -7.75 0.98
CA PHE A 17 4.49 -6.67 0.06
C PHE A 17 3.82 -6.84 -1.31
N VAL A 18 4.03 -7.98 -1.97
CA VAL A 18 3.51 -8.23 -3.32
C VAL A 18 1.98 -8.23 -3.35
N LEU A 19 1.33 -8.96 -2.43
CA LEU A 19 -0.13 -9.03 -2.41
C LEU A 19 -0.76 -7.68 -2.06
N THR A 20 -0.13 -6.91 -1.17
CA THR A 20 -0.59 -5.54 -0.90
C THR A 20 -0.59 -4.70 -2.18
N LEU A 21 0.48 -4.69 -2.96
CA LEU A 21 0.54 -3.94 -4.21
C LEU A 21 -0.50 -4.44 -5.23
N VAL A 22 -0.62 -5.76 -5.40
CA VAL A 22 -1.58 -6.37 -6.33
C VAL A 22 -3.02 -5.95 -6.03
N PHE A 23 -3.40 -5.84 -4.75
CA PHE A 23 -4.75 -5.46 -4.38
C PHE A 23 -4.93 -3.94 -4.19
N SER A 24 -3.94 -3.23 -3.66
CA SER A 24 -4.09 -1.82 -3.34
C SER A 24 -4.01 -0.89 -4.55
N LEU A 25 -3.22 -1.23 -5.59
CA LEU A 25 -3.13 -0.41 -6.80
C LEU A 25 -4.48 -0.35 -7.56
N PRO A 26 -5.16 -1.47 -7.89
CA PRO A 26 -6.48 -1.40 -8.52
C PRO A 26 -7.56 -0.86 -7.58
N LEU A 27 -7.51 -1.19 -6.29
CA LEU A 27 -8.43 -0.65 -5.30
C LEU A 27 -8.30 0.88 -5.19
N GLY A 28 -7.07 1.40 -5.17
CA GLY A 28 -6.80 2.83 -5.17
C GLY A 28 -7.38 3.54 -6.38
N LEU A 29 -7.33 2.91 -7.56
CA LEU A 29 -7.92 3.46 -8.78
C LEU A 29 -9.46 3.56 -8.66
N LEU A 30 -10.11 2.51 -8.15
CA LEU A 30 -11.57 2.52 -7.91
C LEU A 30 -11.96 3.61 -6.91
N ILE A 31 -11.23 3.74 -5.81
CA ILE A 31 -11.45 4.77 -4.79
C ILE A 31 -11.23 6.18 -5.39
N ALA A 32 -10.20 6.38 -6.21
CA ALA A 32 -9.94 7.65 -6.88
C ALA A 32 -11.12 8.07 -7.78
N PHE A 33 -11.67 7.14 -8.58
CA PHE A 33 -12.85 7.42 -9.39
C PHE A 33 -14.07 7.76 -8.53
N GLY A 34 -14.31 7.03 -7.45
CA GLY A 34 -15.38 7.34 -6.50
C GLY A 34 -15.19 8.74 -5.86
N ARG A 35 -13.96 9.08 -5.49
CA ARG A 35 -13.60 10.38 -4.93
C ARG A 35 -13.78 11.53 -5.91
N MET A 36 -13.58 11.30 -7.20
CA MET A 36 -13.76 12.28 -8.27
C MET A 36 -15.19 12.27 -8.86
N SER A 37 -16.11 11.47 -8.31
CA SER A 37 -17.51 11.40 -8.75
C SER A 37 -18.19 12.77 -8.66
N LYS A 38 -19.05 13.07 -9.64
CA LYS A 38 -19.93 14.25 -9.63
C LYS A 38 -21.00 14.18 -8.55
N ASN A 39 -21.36 12.97 -8.11
CA ASN A 39 -22.29 12.78 -7.01
C ASN A 39 -21.60 13.15 -5.69
N ARG A 40 -22.12 14.18 -5.01
CA ARG A 40 -21.56 14.71 -3.76
C ARG A 40 -21.57 13.67 -2.62
N ILE A 41 -22.57 12.80 -2.56
CA ILE A 41 -22.67 11.76 -1.55
C ILE A 41 -21.56 10.74 -1.76
N VAL A 42 -21.42 10.20 -2.97
CA VAL A 42 -20.36 9.24 -3.34
C VAL A 42 -18.99 9.84 -3.05
N SER A 43 -18.72 11.03 -3.58
CA SER A 43 -17.44 11.73 -3.34
C SER A 43 -17.18 11.98 -1.85
N GLY A 44 -18.23 12.28 -1.07
CA GLY A 44 -18.16 12.48 0.38
C GLY A 44 -17.76 11.21 1.14
N ILE A 45 -18.36 10.07 0.80
CA ILE A 45 -18.04 8.77 1.41
C ILE A 45 -16.58 8.40 1.16
N PHE A 46 -16.10 8.51 -0.08
CA PHE A 46 -14.70 8.21 -0.40
C PHE A 46 -13.72 9.20 0.24
N ARG A 47 -14.12 10.49 0.40
CA ARG A 47 -13.33 11.47 1.14
C ARG A 47 -13.16 11.07 2.60
N LEU A 48 -14.25 10.67 3.25
CA LEU A 48 -14.24 10.24 4.64
C LEU A 48 -13.35 8.99 4.81
N TYR A 49 -13.51 8.01 3.92
CA TYR A 49 -12.68 6.80 3.90
C TYR A 49 -11.18 7.13 3.79
N ILE A 50 -10.78 7.93 2.79
CA ILE A 50 -9.38 8.34 2.59
C ILE A 50 -8.87 9.09 3.82
N SER A 51 -9.67 10.01 4.38
CA SER A 51 -9.29 10.76 5.58
C SER A 51 -9.06 9.85 6.78
N LEU A 52 -9.92 8.84 6.97
CA LEU A 52 -9.82 7.88 8.07
C LEU A 52 -8.58 6.98 7.91
N MET A 53 -8.38 6.41 6.71
CA MET A 53 -7.24 5.51 6.45
C MET A 53 -5.90 6.21 6.55
N ARG A 54 -5.81 7.47 6.11
CA ARG A 54 -4.57 8.26 6.17
C ARG A 54 -4.39 9.02 7.49
N GLY A 55 -5.44 9.15 8.27
CA GLY A 55 -5.45 9.87 9.55
C GLY A 55 -5.29 8.98 10.79
N THR A 56 -5.27 7.65 10.61
CA THR A 56 -5.12 6.70 11.73
C THR A 56 -3.94 5.77 11.51
N PRO A 57 -3.27 5.28 12.59
CA PRO A 57 -2.13 4.38 12.46
C PRO A 57 -2.50 3.05 11.81
N LEU A 58 -1.72 2.61 10.81
CA LEU A 58 -1.92 1.33 10.12
C LEU A 58 -1.96 0.14 11.11
N MET A 59 -1.11 0.16 12.15
CA MET A 59 -1.08 -0.87 13.17
C MET A 59 -2.44 -1.06 13.86
N LEU A 60 -3.13 0.04 14.19
CA LEU A 60 -4.48 -0.02 14.79
C LEU A 60 -5.51 -0.55 13.79
N GLN A 61 -5.39 -0.16 12.52
CA GLN A 61 -6.27 -0.66 11.47
C GLN A 61 -6.13 -2.19 11.31
N LEU A 62 -4.91 -2.71 11.33
CA LEU A 62 -4.65 -4.15 11.28
C LEU A 62 -5.32 -4.88 12.47
N MET A 63 -5.20 -4.34 13.68
CA MET A 63 -5.86 -4.90 14.85
C MET A 63 -7.38 -4.92 14.72
N VAL A 64 -7.98 -3.82 14.21
CA VAL A 64 -9.43 -3.75 14.00
C VAL A 64 -9.89 -4.75 12.94
N VAL A 65 -9.17 -4.87 11.82
CA VAL A 65 -9.51 -5.81 10.75
C VAL A 65 -9.37 -7.27 11.22
N TYR A 66 -8.37 -7.55 12.05
CA TYR A 66 -8.12 -8.91 12.54
C TYR A 66 -9.08 -9.32 13.66
N PHE A 67 -9.21 -8.47 14.70
CA PHE A 67 -10.02 -8.79 15.88
C PHE A 67 -11.49 -8.42 15.74
N GLY A 68 -11.84 -7.47 14.87
CA GLY A 68 -13.20 -6.98 14.67
C GLY A 68 -14.22 -8.10 14.40
N PRO A 69 -13.97 -9.04 13.47
CA PRO A 69 -14.89 -10.14 13.22
C PRO A 69 -15.18 -11.03 14.43
N PHE A 70 -14.21 -11.20 15.32
CA PHE A 70 -14.41 -11.94 16.57
C PHE A 70 -15.29 -11.16 17.55
N TYR A 71 -14.93 -9.90 17.84
CA TYR A 71 -15.62 -9.11 18.84
C TYR A 71 -17.04 -8.69 18.43
N LEU A 72 -17.26 -8.45 17.14
CA LEU A 72 -18.57 -7.97 16.65
C LEU A 72 -19.51 -9.10 16.27
N PHE A 73 -19.00 -10.23 15.80
CA PHE A 73 -19.80 -11.31 15.22
C PHE A 73 -19.53 -12.69 15.82
N GLY A 74 -18.62 -12.82 16.79
CA GLY A 74 -18.23 -14.10 17.39
C GLY A 74 -17.54 -15.07 16.40
N MET A 75 -16.99 -14.57 15.30
CA MET A 75 -16.38 -15.41 14.26
C MET A 75 -15.06 -16.03 14.72
N ASN A 76 -14.81 -17.27 14.31
CA ASN A 76 -13.51 -17.90 14.53
C ASN A 76 -12.45 -17.27 13.60
N ILE A 77 -11.47 -16.57 14.18
CA ILE A 77 -10.41 -15.85 13.45
C ILE A 77 -9.11 -16.65 13.26
N GLY A 78 -9.09 -17.96 13.61
CA GLY A 78 -7.86 -18.76 13.56
C GLY A 78 -7.17 -18.77 12.19
N LYS A 79 -7.95 -18.91 11.10
CA LYS A 79 -7.46 -18.89 9.72
C LYS A 79 -7.50 -17.49 9.07
N TRP A 80 -8.02 -16.48 9.78
CA TRP A 80 -8.24 -15.14 9.26
C TRP A 80 -6.98 -14.25 9.30
N ARG A 81 -5.93 -14.63 10.01
CA ARG A 81 -4.75 -13.78 10.27
C ARG A 81 -4.09 -13.25 9.00
N PHE A 82 -3.70 -14.10 8.07
CA PHE A 82 -3.06 -13.67 6.82
C PHE A 82 -4.02 -12.89 5.90
N PRO A 83 -5.26 -13.35 5.64
CA PRO A 83 -6.23 -12.54 4.92
C PRO A 83 -6.49 -11.16 5.57
N ALA A 84 -6.53 -11.08 6.91
CA ALA A 84 -6.71 -9.81 7.61
C ALA A 84 -5.55 -8.83 7.37
N ILE A 85 -4.30 -9.32 7.34
CA ILE A 85 -3.13 -8.52 6.98
C ILE A 85 -3.31 -7.95 5.59
N ILE A 86 -3.53 -8.80 4.59
CA ILE A 86 -3.65 -8.36 3.20
C ILE A 86 -4.81 -7.38 3.04
N THR A 87 -5.96 -7.64 3.69
CA THR A 87 -7.11 -6.73 3.67
C THR A 87 -6.77 -5.38 4.30
N GLY A 88 -6.19 -5.36 5.49
CA GLY A 88 -5.85 -4.12 6.20
C GLY A 88 -4.82 -3.28 5.43
N PHE A 89 -3.76 -3.92 4.94
CA PHE A 89 -2.77 -3.25 4.10
C PHE A 89 -3.37 -2.75 2.78
N ALA A 90 -4.16 -3.56 2.09
CA ALA A 90 -4.78 -3.17 0.82
C ALA A 90 -5.74 -1.99 0.99
N LEU A 91 -6.54 -1.97 2.06
CA LEU A 91 -7.41 -0.86 2.39
C LEU A 91 -6.60 0.41 2.69
N ASN A 92 -5.59 0.32 3.52
CA ASN A 92 -4.76 1.48 3.86
C ASN A 92 -4.04 2.05 2.63
N TYR A 93 -3.22 1.23 1.95
CA TYR A 93 -2.46 1.65 0.78
C TYR A 93 -3.33 2.03 -0.40
N GLY A 94 -4.53 1.42 -0.56
CA GLY A 94 -5.53 1.83 -1.53
C GLY A 94 -5.98 3.29 -1.34
N ALA A 95 -6.07 3.77 -0.11
CA ALA A 95 -6.38 5.17 0.17
C ALA A 95 -5.22 6.13 -0.20
N TYR A 96 -3.97 5.72 0.03
CA TYR A 96 -2.79 6.50 -0.37
C TYR A 96 -2.68 6.56 -1.90
N PHE A 97 -2.77 5.44 -2.60
CA PHE A 97 -2.74 5.41 -4.07
C PHE A 97 -3.91 6.18 -4.69
N ALA A 98 -5.11 6.10 -4.10
CA ALA A 98 -6.25 6.87 -4.57
C ALA A 98 -5.99 8.37 -4.58
N GLU A 99 -5.36 8.90 -3.55
CA GLU A 99 -5.04 10.34 -3.48
C GLU A 99 -3.91 10.71 -4.43
N ILE A 100 -2.91 9.83 -4.63
CA ILE A 100 -1.85 10.02 -5.64
C ILE A 100 -2.48 10.08 -7.04
N TYR A 101 -3.33 9.13 -7.41
CA TYR A 101 -4.01 9.11 -8.71
C TYR A 101 -4.87 10.36 -8.92
N ARG A 102 -5.67 10.72 -7.90
CA ARG A 102 -6.51 11.92 -7.97
C ARG A 102 -5.67 13.19 -8.13
N SER A 103 -4.61 13.35 -7.35
CA SER A 103 -3.75 14.53 -7.42
C SER A 103 -3.05 14.66 -8.77
N GLY A 104 -2.57 13.55 -9.32
CA GLY A 104 -1.98 13.52 -10.66
C GLY A 104 -2.96 13.96 -11.74
N ILE A 105 -4.19 13.42 -11.72
CA ILE A 105 -5.22 13.78 -12.72
C ILE A 105 -5.63 15.26 -12.59
N VAL A 106 -5.87 15.73 -11.36
CA VAL A 106 -6.33 17.12 -11.12
C VAL A 106 -5.23 18.14 -11.40
N SER A 107 -3.96 17.75 -11.35
CA SER A 107 -2.82 18.63 -11.63
C SER A 107 -2.59 18.89 -13.13
N MET A 108 -3.33 18.22 -14.03
CA MET A 108 -3.20 18.46 -15.46
C MET A 108 -3.85 19.80 -15.86
N ASP A 109 -3.15 20.54 -16.73
CA ASP A 109 -3.61 21.83 -17.21
C ASP A 109 -4.93 21.69 -18.00
N ARG A 110 -5.88 22.56 -17.69
CA ARG A 110 -7.18 22.63 -18.39
C ARG A 110 -7.03 22.96 -19.87
N GLY A 111 -6.03 23.76 -20.25
CA GLY A 111 -5.72 24.09 -21.63
C GLY A 111 -5.48 22.86 -22.50
N GLN A 112 -4.93 21.76 -21.94
CA GLN A 112 -4.76 20.52 -22.69
C GLN A 112 -6.09 19.87 -23.07
N TYR A 113 -7.09 19.93 -22.18
CA TYR A 113 -8.44 19.42 -22.47
C TYR A 113 -9.16 20.30 -23.50
N GLU A 114 -8.95 21.61 -23.45
CA GLU A 114 -9.53 22.58 -24.39
C GLU A 114 -8.90 22.42 -25.78
N ALA A 115 -7.58 22.37 -25.86
CA ALA A 115 -6.85 22.13 -27.12
C ALA A 115 -7.26 20.80 -27.78
N ALA A 116 -7.34 19.72 -27.00
CA ALA A 116 -7.79 18.42 -27.51
C ALA A 116 -9.21 18.47 -28.06
N LYS A 117 -10.12 19.22 -27.40
CA LYS A 117 -11.49 19.44 -27.88
C LYS A 117 -11.52 20.19 -29.21
N LEU A 118 -10.69 21.22 -29.40
CA LEU A 118 -10.57 21.96 -30.64
C LEU A 118 -10.07 21.07 -31.78
N LEU A 119 -9.20 20.10 -31.49
CA LEU A 119 -8.71 19.10 -32.46
C LEU A 119 -9.72 17.94 -32.71
N GLY A 120 -10.93 18.01 -32.15
CA GLY A 120 -11.98 17.02 -32.36
C GLY A 120 -11.87 15.74 -31.52
N TYR A 121 -10.98 15.71 -30.52
CA TYR A 121 -10.88 14.54 -29.64
C TYR A 121 -12.11 14.40 -28.73
N SER A 122 -12.62 13.19 -28.60
CA SER A 122 -13.62 12.88 -27.57
C SER A 122 -12.98 12.92 -26.17
N LYS A 123 -13.80 13.05 -25.11
CA LYS A 123 -13.30 13.07 -23.70
C LYS A 123 -12.48 11.83 -23.37
N GLY A 124 -12.91 10.65 -23.82
CA GLY A 124 -12.18 9.39 -23.62
C GLY A 124 -10.85 9.36 -24.36
N GLN A 125 -10.83 9.80 -25.62
CA GLN A 125 -9.59 9.92 -26.41
C GLN A 125 -8.62 10.91 -25.79
N THR A 126 -9.10 12.09 -25.36
CA THR A 126 -8.31 13.08 -24.65
C THR A 126 -7.67 12.47 -23.40
N PHE A 127 -8.48 11.79 -22.56
CA PHE A 127 -7.97 11.18 -21.34
C PHE A 127 -6.93 10.12 -21.63
N VAL A 128 -7.22 9.15 -22.47
CA VAL A 128 -6.34 7.98 -22.68
C VAL A 128 -5.10 8.33 -23.49
N ARG A 129 -5.20 9.18 -24.52
CA ARG A 129 -4.10 9.46 -25.44
C ARG A 129 -3.22 10.62 -25.02
N ILE A 130 -3.76 11.60 -24.28
CA ILE A 130 -3.04 12.84 -23.94
C ILE A 130 -2.79 12.93 -22.45
N ILE A 131 -3.82 12.78 -21.61
CA ILE A 131 -3.73 13.04 -20.17
C ILE A 131 -3.08 11.89 -19.43
N LEU A 132 -3.57 10.68 -19.63
CA LEU A 132 -3.14 9.50 -18.89
C LEU A 132 -1.62 9.22 -18.97
N PRO A 133 -0.96 9.30 -20.14
CA PRO A 133 0.49 9.11 -20.23
C PRO A 133 1.29 10.14 -19.41
N GLN A 134 0.80 11.39 -19.36
CA GLN A 134 1.42 12.45 -18.57
C GLN A 134 1.16 12.27 -17.07
N VAL A 135 -0.06 11.84 -16.71
CA VAL A 135 -0.41 11.53 -15.31
C VAL A 135 0.47 10.42 -14.79
N VAL A 136 0.63 9.31 -15.54
CA VAL A 136 1.47 8.18 -15.13
C VAL A 136 2.89 8.65 -14.80
N LYS A 137 3.53 9.39 -15.70
CA LYS A 137 4.87 9.95 -15.45
C LYS A 137 4.93 10.86 -14.22
N ARG A 138 3.89 11.67 -14.01
CA ARG A 138 3.84 12.64 -12.90
C ARG A 138 3.63 11.98 -11.54
N ILE A 139 2.88 10.89 -11.47
CA ILE A 139 2.58 10.20 -10.20
C ILE A 139 3.62 9.15 -9.84
N LEU A 140 4.45 8.71 -10.78
CA LEU A 140 5.38 7.61 -10.59
C LEU A 140 6.34 7.84 -9.40
N PRO A 141 6.97 9.01 -9.21
CA PRO A 141 7.81 9.26 -8.04
C PRO A 141 7.05 9.16 -6.71
N ALA A 142 5.78 9.58 -6.68
CA ALA A 142 4.95 9.44 -5.48
C ALA A 142 4.59 7.98 -5.21
N ILE A 143 4.29 7.20 -6.25
CA ILE A 143 4.08 5.75 -6.13
C ILE A 143 5.36 5.06 -5.64
N THR A 144 6.52 5.39 -6.19
CA THR A 144 7.83 4.88 -5.77
C THR A 144 8.02 5.08 -4.26
N ASN A 145 7.77 6.28 -3.75
CA ASN A 145 7.89 6.57 -2.32
C ASN A 145 6.98 5.69 -1.44
N GLU A 146 5.73 5.48 -1.87
CA GLU A 146 4.80 4.61 -1.12
C GLU A 146 5.21 3.13 -1.20
N VAL A 147 5.69 2.67 -2.35
CA VAL A 147 6.20 1.29 -2.52
C VAL A 147 7.42 1.03 -1.62
N ILE A 148 8.35 1.98 -1.55
CA ILE A 148 9.51 1.93 -0.65
C ILE A 148 9.07 1.93 0.83
N THR A 149 8.06 2.73 1.19
CA THR A 149 7.50 2.77 2.53
C THR A 149 6.84 1.45 2.90
N LEU A 150 6.09 0.85 1.98
CA LEU A 150 5.43 -0.44 2.17
C LEU A 150 6.41 -1.54 2.60
N VAL A 151 7.62 -1.58 2.04
CA VAL A 151 8.65 -2.56 2.46
C VAL A 151 8.85 -2.54 3.97
N LYS A 152 8.97 -1.36 4.56
CA LYS A 152 9.19 -1.19 6.01
C LYS A 152 7.93 -1.49 6.82
N ASP A 153 6.78 -1.07 6.30
CA ASP A 153 5.50 -1.24 6.97
C ASP A 153 5.05 -2.70 7.07
N THR A 154 5.57 -3.62 6.22
CA THR A 154 5.29 -5.06 6.34
C THR A 154 5.61 -5.59 7.73
N SER A 155 6.58 -5.00 8.43
CA SER A 155 6.93 -5.34 9.81
C SER A 155 5.77 -5.14 10.80
N LEU A 156 4.80 -4.23 10.51
CA LEU A 156 3.66 -3.96 11.37
C LEU A 156 2.72 -5.18 11.54
N ALA A 157 2.86 -6.20 10.68
CA ALA A 157 2.15 -7.47 10.82
C ALA A 157 2.46 -8.20 12.15
N PHE A 158 3.58 -7.85 12.82
CA PHE A 158 3.87 -8.36 14.16
C PHE A 158 2.76 -8.05 15.17
N SER A 159 2.05 -6.94 14.99
CA SER A 159 1.01 -6.46 15.91
C SER A 159 -0.13 -7.45 16.12
N ILE A 160 -0.38 -8.30 15.12
CA ILE A 160 -1.36 -9.39 15.19
C ILE A 160 -0.67 -10.77 15.21
N SER A 161 0.59 -10.81 15.66
CA SER A 161 1.39 -12.03 15.82
C SER A 161 1.53 -12.86 14.54
N TYR A 162 1.64 -12.21 13.38
CA TYR A 162 1.99 -12.89 12.14
C TYR A 162 3.50 -13.11 12.07
N VAL A 163 3.89 -14.29 11.60
CA VAL A 163 5.30 -14.69 11.52
C VAL A 163 5.88 -14.19 10.19
N GLU A 164 6.53 -13.04 10.24
CA GLU A 164 7.34 -12.45 9.17
C GLU A 164 8.75 -12.17 9.72
N MET A 165 9.63 -11.57 8.95
CA MET A 165 11.04 -11.43 9.30
C MET A 165 11.29 -10.67 10.61
N PHE A 166 10.60 -9.55 10.86
CA PHE A 166 10.75 -8.78 12.10
C PHE A 166 10.26 -9.56 13.32
N THR A 167 9.16 -10.30 13.19
CA THR A 167 8.63 -11.18 14.25
C THR A 167 9.64 -12.26 14.62
N ILE A 168 10.27 -12.89 13.63
CA ILE A 168 11.33 -13.89 13.87
C ILE A 168 12.54 -13.25 14.55
N ALA A 169 12.99 -12.08 14.08
CA ALA A 169 14.09 -11.35 14.71
C ALA A 169 13.81 -11.06 16.18
N LYS A 170 12.59 -10.60 16.50
CA LYS A 170 12.14 -10.32 17.86
C LYS A 170 12.14 -11.57 18.74
N GLN A 171 11.66 -12.71 18.23
CA GLN A 171 11.64 -13.99 18.95
C GLN A 171 13.06 -14.48 19.25
N ILE A 172 13.98 -14.43 18.29
CA ILE A 172 15.37 -14.86 18.47
C ILE A 172 16.08 -13.92 19.45
N ALA A 173 15.88 -12.60 19.32
CA ALA A 173 16.48 -11.61 20.21
C ALA A 173 16.07 -11.83 21.67
N ALA A 174 14.77 -12.08 21.89
CA ALA A 174 14.25 -12.40 23.23
C ALA A 174 14.80 -13.72 23.79
N ALA A 175 14.82 -14.78 22.97
CA ALA A 175 15.30 -16.10 23.40
C ALA A 175 16.79 -16.15 23.70
N LYS A 176 17.61 -15.35 22.99
CA LYS A 176 19.08 -15.34 23.14
C LYS A 176 19.62 -14.12 23.88
N THR A 177 18.74 -13.22 24.32
CA THR A 177 19.11 -11.96 25.00
C THR A 177 20.20 -11.20 24.24
N THR A 178 20.01 -11.01 22.92
CA THR A 178 21.00 -10.39 22.03
C THR A 178 20.35 -9.48 20.98
N MET A 179 21.03 -8.40 20.59
CA MET A 179 20.58 -7.46 19.55
C MET A 179 20.93 -7.90 18.12
N VAL A 180 21.78 -8.93 17.94
CA VAL A 180 22.25 -9.39 16.64
C VAL A 180 21.12 -9.67 15.64
N PRO A 181 19.98 -10.32 16.01
CA PRO A 181 18.89 -10.56 15.06
C PRO A 181 18.25 -9.28 14.53
N PHE A 182 18.17 -8.23 15.32
CA PHE A 182 17.61 -6.95 14.85
C PHE A 182 18.54 -6.26 13.85
N VAL A 183 19.85 -6.28 14.07
CA VAL A 183 20.82 -5.75 13.12
C VAL A 183 20.77 -6.56 11.81
N ALA A 184 20.73 -7.89 11.89
CA ALA A 184 20.62 -8.75 10.73
C ALA A 184 19.31 -8.50 9.94
N ALA A 185 18.17 -8.41 10.63
CA ALA A 185 16.89 -8.06 9.99
C ALA A 185 16.95 -6.67 9.34
N GLY A 186 17.56 -5.67 10.00
CA GLY A 186 17.76 -4.34 9.41
C GLY A 186 18.55 -4.38 8.10
N ILE A 187 19.59 -5.21 8.01
CA ILE A 187 20.36 -5.41 6.78
C ILE A 187 19.48 -6.05 5.68
N PHE A 188 18.67 -7.05 6.01
CA PHE A 188 17.75 -7.67 5.05
C PHE A 188 16.71 -6.68 4.54
N TYR A 189 16.09 -5.89 5.43
CA TYR A 189 15.15 -4.83 5.04
C TYR A 189 15.81 -3.78 4.16
N TYR A 190 17.05 -3.38 4.49
CA TYR A 190 17.81 -2.43 3.69
C TYR A 190 18.08 -2.96 2.27
N ILE A 191 18.55 -4.21 2.15
CA ILE A 191 18.81 -4.84 0.84
C ILE A 191 17.51 -4.96 0.04
N PHE A 192 16.44 -5.43 0.67
CA PHE A 192 15.14 -5.55 0.00
C PHE A 192 14.62 -4.19 -0.48
N ASN A 193 14.70 -3.18 0.38
CA ASN A 193 14.30 -1.83 0.04
C ASN A 193 15.16 -1.24 -1.09
N PHE A 194 16.46 -1.49 -1.08
CA PHE A 194 17.38 -1.07 -2.14
C PHE A 194 17.02 -1.70 -3.49
N VAL A 195 16.72 -2.99 -3.51
CA VAL A 195 16.30 -3.70 -4.73
C VAL A 195 14.98 -3.13 -5.26
N VAL A 196 14.00 -2.89 -4.35
CA VAL A 196 12.70 -2.30 -4.73
C VAL A 196 12.89 -0.89 -5.27
N ALA A 197 13.69 -0.05 -4.62
CA ALA A 197 13.99 1.31 -5.08
C ALA A 197 14.65 1.29 -6.46
N TRP A 198 15.64 0.44 -6.66
CA TRP A 198 16.31 0.28 -7.94
C TRP A 198 15.35 -0.16 -9.07
N VAL A 199 14.46 -1.11 -8.79
CA VAL A 199 13.43 -1.51 -9.76
C VAL A 199 12.48 -0.36 -10.08
N MET A 200 12.08 0.43 -9.08
CA MET A 200 11.20 1.58 -9.30
C MET A 200 11.87 2.70 -10.10
N GLU A 201 13.16 2.97 -9.85
CA GLU A 201 13.95 3.92 -10.64
C GLU A 201 14.05 3.51 -12.13
N LEU A 202 14.09 2.21 -12.43
CA LEU A 202 14.06 1.74 -13.82
C LEU A 202 12.72 1.96 -14.53
N LEU A 203 11.64 2.17 -13.77
CA LEU A 203 10.30 2.43 -14.30
C LEU A 203 10.01 3.93 -14.48
N GLU A 204 10.77 4.81 -13.81
CA GLU A 204 10.68 6.27 -13.92
C GLU A 204 11.34 6.79 -15.19
#